data_3966cd5d933cc9626fade9fde9baedc4
#
_entry.id   3966cd5d933cc9626fade9fde9baedc4
#
_cell.length_a   1.000
_cell.length_b   1.000
_cell.length_c   1.000
_cell.angle_alpha   90.00
_cell.angle_beta   90.00
_cell.angle_gamma   90.00
#
_symmetry.space_group_name_H-M   'P 1'
#
loop_
_entity.id
_entity.type
_entity.pdbx_description
1 polymer ?
#
loop_
_entity_poly.entity_id
_entity_poly.type
_entity_poly.pdbx_seq_one_letter_code
_entity_poly.pdbx_strand_id
1 'polypeptide(L)'
;MRYTLPPELLRLAFPLLVRSEDSVARNTVGRVALRKILVGAPTSPEKLARCKRRVEERWAVPAIHAERFWLYNQDYYVLSEDGYLAEDSLHRVAAARQCGHVLILARVHVDHWCKPNMYRIDPAKAILWRQTNDGWQFIKSELTTEQVQVLRLLGVSAMTYGRRLNDTIRIS
;
A
#
# COMPACT_ATOMS: atom_id res chain seq x y z
N MET A 1 -0.34 21.10 -6.08
CA MET A 1 -1.55 20.28 -6.34
C MET A 1 -1.23 18.88 -5.83
N ARG A 2 -1.86 18.44 -4.73
CA ARG A 2 -1.64 17.08 -4.22
C ARG A 2 -2.55 16.14 -5.00
N TYR A 3 -1.98 15.33 -5.87
CA TYR A 3 -2.72 14.26 -6.53
C TYR A 3 -2.91 13.12 -5.53
N THR A 4 -4.11 12.97 -5.02
CA THR A 4 -4.50 11.78 -4.26
C THR A 4 -4.72 10.66 -5.27
N LEU A 5 -3.85 9.66 -5.27
CA LEU A 5 -4.04 8.50 -6.13
C LEU A 5 -5.29 7.73 -5.69
N PRO A 6 -6.11 7.27 -6.65
CA PRO A 6 -7.24 6.41 -6.34
C PRO A 6 -6.78 5.16 -5.56
N PRO A 7 -7.56 4.71 -4.56
CA PRO A 7 -7.21 3.54 -3.75
C PRO A 7 -6.94 2.28 -4.56
N GLU A 8 -7.63 2.11 -5.68
CA GLU A 8 -7.48 0.98 -6.60
C GLU A 8 -6.06 0.93 -7.19
N LEU A 9 -5.48 2.08 -7.50
CA LEU A 9 -4.14 2.17 -8.06
C LEU A 9 -3.08 1.92 -6.98
N LEU A 10 -3.27 2.43 -5.77
CA LEU A 10 -2.36 2.16 -4.64
C LEU A 10 -2.25 0.66 -4.34
N ARG A 11 -3.33 -0.09 -4.50
CA ARG A 11 -3.33 -1.56 -4.30
C ARG A 11 -2.41 -2.31 -5.25
N LEU A 12 -2.15 -1.79 -6.43
CA LEU A 12 -1.24 -2.42 -7.40
C LEU A 12 0.23 -2.24 -7.02
N ALA A 13 0.57 -1.09 -6.46
CA ALA A 13 1.96 -0.75 -6.12
C ALA A 13 2.32 -1.09 -4.68
N PHE A 14 1.38 -0.97 -3.76
CA PHE A 14 1.62 -1.10 -2.33
C PHE A 14 2.27 -2.43 -1.92
N PRO A 15 1.79 -3.63 -2.34
CA PRO A 15 2.44 -4.88 -2.00
C PRO A 15 3.89 -5.00 -2.48
N LEU A 16 4.25 -4.23 -3.51
CA LEU A 16 5.59 -4.22 -4.09
C LEU A 16 6.56 -3.34 -3.28
N LEU A 17 6.04 -2.25 -2.68
CA LEU A 17 6.83 -1.27 -1.94
C LEU A 17 6.95 -1.59 -0.44
N VAL A 18 5.99 -2.36 0.11
CA VAL A 18 5.89 -2.65 1.56
C VAL A 18 6.80 -3.77 2.03
N ARG A 19 7.34 -4.59 1.15
CA ARG A 19 8.32 -5.63 1.51
C ARG A 19 9.67 -5.05 1.94
N SER A 20 9.65 -3.97 2.72
CA SER A 20 10.86 -3.30 3.16
C SER A 20 11.18 -3.64 4.61
N GLU A 21 12.46 -3.65 4.94
CA GLU A 21 12.99 -3.81 6.29
C GLU A 21 12.59 -2.66 7.23
N ASP A 22 11.98 -1.59 6.70
CA ASP A 22 11.53 -0.40 7.44
C ASP A 22 10.12 -0.59 8.02
N SER A 23 9.82 -1.77 8.55
CA SER A 23 8.56 -2.07 9.22
C SER A 23 8.73 -2.01 10.74
N VAL A 24 7.78 -1.39 11.41
CA VAL A 24 7.76 -1.31 12.87
C VAL A 24 6.47 -1.92 13.40
N ALA A 25 6.59 -2.89 14.29
CA ALA A 25 5.45 -3.46 14.98
C ALA A 25 4.72 -2.38 15.80
N ARG A 26 3.40 -2.36 15.69
CA ARG A 26 2.50 -1.46 16.42
C ARG A 26 1.39 -2.29 17.07
N ASN A 27 0.72 -1.70 18.02
CA ASN A 27 -0.52 -2.25 18.55
C ASN A 27 -1.40 -1.07 19.00
N THR A 28 -1.82 -0.28 18.04
CA THR A 28 -2.65 0.90 18.30
C THR A 28 -4.07 0.66 17.81
N VAL A 29 -5.05 1.08 18.60
CA VAL A 29 -6.47 1.02 18.25
C VAL A 29 -6.98 2.45 18.13
N GLY A 30 -7.63 2.75 17.00
CA GLY A 30 -8.15 4.08 16.75
C GLY A 30 -9.16 4.11 15.61
N ARG A 31 -9.80 5.26 15.44
CA ARG A 31 -10.71 5.49 14.32
C ARG A 31 -9.93 5.91 13.08
N VAL A 32 -10.17 5.23 11.97
CA VAL A 32 -9.50 5.45 10.69
C VAL A 32 -10.53 5.85 9.64
N ALA A 33 -10.16 6.82 8.79
CA ALA A 33 -11.01 7.24 7.68
C ALA A 33 -11.15 6.11 6.65
N LEU A 34 -12.38 5.71 6.36
CA LEU A 34 -12.69 4.63 5.41
C LEU A 34 -12.10 4.86 4.01
N ARG A 35 -11.99 6.13 3.58
CA ARG A 35 -11.36 6.50 2.31
C ARG A 35 -9.89 6.12 2.20
N LYS A 36 -9.20 5.99 3.34
CA LYS A 36 -7.76 5.63 3.41
C LYS A 36 -7.53 4.12 3.47
N ILE A 37 -8.58 3.32 3.57
CA ILE A 37 -8.44 1.87 3.72
C ILE A 37 -8.47 1.20 2.35
N LEU A 38 -7.39 0.51 2.03
CA LEU A 38 -7.26 -0.35 0.87
C LEU A 38 -7.71 -1.76 1.24
N VAL A 39 -8.73 -2.24 0.56
CA VAL A 39 -9.33 -3.54 0.84
C VAL A 39 -9.87 -4.16 -0.45
N GLY A 40 -9.87 -5.49 -0.54
CA GLY A 40 -10.47 -6.22 -1.64
C GLY A 40 -11.98 -5.99 -1.79
N ALA A 41 -12.52 -6.37 -2.93
CA ALA A 41 -13.96 -6.44 -3.09
C ALA A 41 -14.55 -7.54 -2.19
N PRO A 42 -15.76 -7.35 -1.64
CA PRO A 42 -16.44 -8.41 -0.89
C PRO A 42 -16.62 -9.66 -1.75
N THR A 43 -16.26 -10.82 -1.20
CA THR A 43 -16.33 -12.11 -1.92
C THR A 43 -17.61 -12.89 -1.62
N SER A 44 -18.35 -12.54 -0.54
CA SER A 44 -19.57 -13.23 -0.13
C SER A 44 -20.69 -12.24 0.14
N PRO A 45 -21.78 -12.27 -0.66
CA PRO A 45 -22.96 -11.43 -0.44
C PRO A 45 -23.60 -11.66 0.93
N GLU A 46 -23.66 -12.91 1.43
CA GLU A 46 -24.25 -13.22 2.72
C GLU A 46 -23.43 -12.62 3.88
N LYS A 47 -22.10 -12.73 3.82
CA LYS A 47 -21.22 -12.11 4.82
C LYS A 47 -21.36 -10.59 4.80
N LEU A 48 -21.45 -9.99 3.62
CA LEU A 48 -21.67 -8.56 3.47
C LEU A 48 -23.02 -8.12 4.08
N ALA A 49 -24.10 -8.83 3.76
CA ALA A 49 -25.43 -8.56 4.29
C ALA A 49 -25.47 -8.66 5.84
N ARG A 50 -24.80 -9.69 6.40
CA ARG A 50 -24.67 -9.84 7.85
C ARG A 50 -23.89 -8.69 8.49
N CYS A 51 -22.81 -8.26 7.85
CA CYS A 51 -22.05 -7.10 8.33
C CYS A 51 -22.86 -5.81 8.27
N LYS A 52 -23.62 -5.58 7.19
CA LYS A 52 -24.52 -4.42 7.06
C LYS A 52 -25.56 -4.39 8.19
N ARG A 53 -26.26 -5.50 8.43
CA ARG A 53 -27.24 -5.59 9.50
C ARG A 53 -26.63 -5.20 10.86
N ARG A 54 -25.45 -5.71 11.19
CA ARG A 54 -24.75 -5.37 12.45
C ARG A 54 -24.44 -3.87 12.55
N VAL A 55 -24.03 -3.25 11.43
CA VAL A 55 -23.77 -1.81 11.40
C VAL A 55 -25.06 -1.01 11.59
N GLU A 56 -26.14 -1.38 10.88
CA GLU A 56 -27.46 -0.72 10.95
C GLU A 56 -28.10 -0.85 12.35
N GLU A 57 -28.00 -2.02 12.96
CA GLU A 57 -28.50 -2.31 14.31
C GLU A 57 -27.59 -1.76 15.42
N ARG A 58 -26.53 -1.02 15.06
CA ARG A 58 -25.55 -0.42 15.99
C ARG A 58 -24.90 -1.43 16.95
N TRP A 59 -24.75 -2.67 16.53
CA TRP A 59 -24.01 -3.65 17.30
C TRP A 59 -22.54 -3.26 17.39
N ALA A 60 -21.88 -3.67 18.49
CA ALA A 60 -20.44 -3.47 18.63
C ALA A 60 -19.73 -4.20 17.49
N VAL A 61 -19.24 -3.44 16.51
CA VAL A 61 -18.47 -3.99 15.40
C VAL A 61 -17.01 -4.11 15.87
N PRO A 62 -16.42 -5.30 15.87
CA PRO A 62 -15.02 -5.46 16.23
C PRO A 62 -14.12 -4.59 15.35
N ALA A 63 -13.02 -4.10 15.93
CA ALA A 63 -12.02 -3.38 15.16
C ALA A 63 -11.54 -4.22 13.97
N ILE A 64 -11.35 -3.58 12.83
CA ILE A 64 -10.67 -4.23 11.71
C ILE A 64 -9.18 -4.37 12.03
N HIS A 65 -8.55 -5.40 11.51
CA HIS A 65 -7.09 -5.54 11.55
C HIS A 65 -6.50 -4.86 10.33
N ALA A 66 -5.50 -4.01 10.52
CA ALA A 66 -4.91 -3.24 9.45
C ALA A 66 -3.40 -3.07 9.64
N GLU A 67 -2.71 -2.93 8.52
CA GLU A 67 -1.34 -2.45 8.46
C GLU A 67 -1.38 -1.02 7.91
N ARG A 68 -0.63 -0.11 8.51
CA ARG A 68 -0.51 1.28 8.05
C ARG A 68 0.74 1.44 7.22
N PHE A 69 0.65 2.21 6.15
CA PHE A 69 1.80 2.57 5.35
C PHE A 69 1.90 4.08 5.19
N TRP A 70 3.13 4.53 5.08
CA TRP A 70 3.50 5.90 4.91
C TRP A 70 4.29 6.03 3.62
N LEU A 71 3.87 6.95 2.73
CA LEU A 71 4.59 7.29 1.52
C LEU A 71 5.33 8.61 1.75
N TYR A 72 6.63 8.59 1.59
CA TYR A 72 7.45 9.79 1.59
C TYR A 72 7.62 10.34 0.18
N ASN A 73 7.58 11.65 0.04
CA ASN A 73 8.00 12.25 -1.21
C ASN A 73 9.55 12.31 -1.29
N GLN A 74 10.08 12.82 -2.40
CA GLN A 74 11.52 12.83 -2.68
C GLN A 74 12.36 13.59 -1.66
N ASP A 75 11.77 14.52 -0.90
CA ASP A 75 12.49 15.40 0.04
C ASP A 75 12.63 14.80 1.45
N TYR A 76 12.27 13.54 1.66
CA TYR A 76 12.42 12.74 2.89
C TYR A 76 11.72 13.27 4.16
N TYR A 77 11.30 14.53 4.19
CA TYR A 77 10.78 15.18 5.39
C TYR A 77 9.27 15.39 5.36
N VAL A 78 8.64 15.25 4.22
CA VAL A 78 7.21 15.48 4.08
C VAL A 78 6.51 14.18 3.75
N LEU A 79 5.67 13.75 4.68
CA LEU A 79 4.74 12.66 4.44
C LEU A 79 3.81 13.06 3.29
N SER A 80 3.87 12.36 2.17
CA SER A 80 3.01 12.65 1.04
C SER A 80 1.62 12.09 1.27
N GLU A 81 1.53 10.89 1.86
CA GLU A 81 0.25 10.24 2.15
C GLU A 81 0.43 9.08 3.13
N ASP A 82 -0.63 8.78 3.90
CA ASP A 82 -0.76 7.56 4.68
C ASP A 82 -1.99 6.76 4.22
N GLY A 83 -1.94 5.45 4.38
CA GLY A 83 -3.02 4.55 4.05
C GLY A 83 -3.01 3.31 4.92
N TYR A 84 -4.04 2.49 4.76
CA TYR A 84 -4.22 1.28 5.56
C TYR A 84 -4.58 0.11 4.65
N LEU A 85 -3.90 -1.01 4.81
CA LEU A 85 -4.22 -2.27 4.17
C LEU A 85 -4.98 -3.17 5.17
N ALA A 86 -6.16 -3.65 4.79
CA ALA A 86 -7.01 -4.47 5.64
C ALA A 86 -7.50 -5.71 4.89
N GLU A 87 -6.67 -6.74 4.78
CA GLU A 87 -6.96 -7.92 3.95
C GLU A 87 -8.15 -8.73 4.46
N ASP A 88 -8.22 -9.00 5.77
CA ASP A 88 -9.25 -9.86 6.36
C ASP A 88 -10.57 -9.16 6.69
N SER A 89 -10.66 -7.87 6.43
CA SER A 89 -11.78 -7.06 6.90
C SER A 89 -12.66 -6.51 5.80
N LEU A 90 -12.54 -7.04 4.58
CA LEU A 90 -13.18 -6.52 3.37
C LEU A 90 -14.70 -6.36 3.49
N HIS A 91 -15.42 -7.33 4.07
CA HIS A 91 -16.89 -7.25 4.24
C HIS A 91 -17.30 -6.18 5.25
N ARG A 92 -16.55 -6.02 6.35
CA ARG A 92 -16.81 -4.98 7.36
C ARG A 92 -16.57 -3.57 6.82
N VAL A 93 -15.48 -3.38 6.09
CA VAL A 93 -15.17 -2.10 5.44
C VAL A 93 -16.19 -1.75 4.37
N ALA A 94 -16.58 -2.71 3.54
CA ALA A 94 -17.59 -2.51 2.51
C ALA A 94 -18.97 -2.19 3.12
N ALA A 95 -19.38 -2.92 4.17
CA ALA A 95 -20.63 -2.66 4.88
C ALA A 95 -20.65 -1.25 5.49
N ALA A 96 -19.58 -0.84 6.17
CA ALA A 96 -19.48 0.50 6.75
C ALA A 96 -19.58 1.60 5.68
N ARG A 97 -18.91 1.42 4.53
CA ARG A 97 -19.03 2.35 3.39
C ARG A 97 -20.46 2.43 2.85
N GLN A 98 -21.12 1.29 2.64
CA GLN A 98 -22.51 1.25 2.14
C GLN A 98 -23.53 1.83 3.12
N CYS A 99 -23.25 1.77 4.42
CA CYS A 99 -24.07 2.41 5.47
C CYS A 99 -23.71 3.90 5.69
N GLY A 100 -22.87 4.50 4.85
CA GLY A 100 -22.54 5.93 4.91
C GLY A 100 -21.59 6.33 6.04
N HIS A 101 -20.90 5.39 6.67
CA HIS A 101 -19.88 5.73 7.66
C HIS A 101 -18.66 6.36 7.01
N VAL A 102 -18.01 7.30 7.70
CA VAL A 102 -16.78 7.95 7.26
C VAL A 102 -15.54 7.42 8.00
N LEU A 103 -15.75 6.84 9.18
CA LEU A 103 -14.73 6.29 10.06
C LEU A 103 -15.06 4.85 10.44
N ILE A 104 -14.04 4.06 10.68
CA ILE A 104 -14.14 2.71 11.24
C ILE A 104 -13.08 2.50 12.31
N LEU A 105 -13.37 1.68 13.31
CA LEU A 105 -12.40 1.31 14.33
C LEU A 105 -11.40 0.32 13.72
N ALA A 106 -10.11 0.60 13.83
CA ALA A 106 -9.04 -0.25 13.33
C ALA A 106 -7.98 -0.52 14.41
N ARG A 107 -7.47 -1.74 14.43
CA ARG A 107 -6.27 -2.13 15.17
C ARG A 107 -5.12 -2.20 14.18
N VAL A 108 -4.16 -1.29 14.31
CA VAL A 108 -2.98 -1.23 13.47
C VAL A 108 -1.87 -2.06 14.10
N HIS A 109 -1.40 -3.08 13.38
CA HIS A 109 -0.38 -4.01 13.87
C HIS A 109 1.03 -3.64 13.44
N VAL A 110 1.16 -3.05 12.27
CA VAL A 110 2.45 -2.70 11.66
C VAL A 110 2.37 -1.34 10.99
N ASP A 111 3.42 -0.56 11.11
CA ASP A 111 3.70 0.62 10.29
C ASP A 111 4.77 0.26 9.27
N HIS A 112 4.52 0.54 8.00
CA HIS A 112 5.46 0.41 6.90
C HIS A 112 5.86 1.78 6.37
N TRP A 113 7.15 1.96 6.08
CA TRP A 113 7.70 3.22 5.61
C TRP A 113 8.20 3.05 4.18
N CYS A 114 7.45 3.58 3.21
CA CYS A 114 7.75 3.45 1.80
C CYS A 114 8.46 4.70 1.27
N LYS A 115 9.64 4.51 0.71
CA LYS A 115 10.45 5.54 0.06
C LYS A 115 10.56 5.24 -1.44
N PRO A 116 9.64 5.72 -2.27
CA PRO A 116 9.60 5.37 -3.71
C PRO A 116 10.91 5.67 -4.45
N ASN A 117 11.67 6.66 -4.02
CA ASN A 117 12.95 7.03 -4.61
C ASN A 117 14.07 5.99 -4.37
N MET A 118 13.88 5.05 -3.44
CA MET A 118 14.79 3.90 -3.26
C MET A 118 14.56 2.81 -4.29
N TYR A 119 13.54 2.94 -5.13
CA TYR A 119 13.19 1.95 -6.13
C TYR A 119 13.51 2.45 -7.55
N ARG A 120 13.74 1.51 -8.45
CA ARG A 120 13.93 1.77 -9.89
C ARG A 120 13.21 0.70 -10.69
N ILE A 121 12.67 1.10 -11.83
CA ILE A 121 12.06 0.20 -12.80
C ILE A 121 13.02 0.05 -13.97
N ASP A 122 13.33 -1.19 -14.34
CA ASP A 122 13.86 -1.51 -15.66
C ASP A 122 12.69 -1.61 -16.64
N PRO A 123 12.45 -0.60 -17.48
CA PRO A 123 11.27 -0.60 -18.33
C PRO A 123 11.36 -1.62 -19.47
N ALA A 124 12.57 -2.01 -19.88
CA ALA A 124 12.78 -2.97 -20.96
C ALA A 124 12.48 -4.41 -20.51
N LYS A 125 12.72 -4.71 -19.25
CA LYS A 125 12.53 -6.04 -18.66
C LYS A 125 11.31 -6.13 -17.75
N ALA A 126 10.62 -5.02 -17.50
CA ALA A 126 9.51 -4.90 -16.53
C ALA A 126 9.91 -5.42 -15.14
N ILE A 127 11.10 -5.04 -14.66
CA ILE A 127 11.65 -5.46 -13.37
C ILE A 127 11.68 -4.29 -12.39
N LEU A 128 11.29 -4.55 -11.15
CA LEU A 128 11.42 -3.62 -10.02
C LEU A 128 12.64 -3.97 -9.18
N TRP A 129 13.47 -2.98 -8.95
CA TRP A 129 14.66 -3.05 -8.10
C TRP A 129 14.54 -2.11 -6.93
N ARG A 130 15.16 -2.46 -5.80
CA ARG A 130 15.29 -1.59 -4.62
C ARG A 130 16.77 -1.36 -4.31
N GLN A 131 17.12 -0.13 -3.98
CA GLN A 131 18.44 0.23 -3.47
C GLN A 131 18.53 -0.13 -1.99
N THR A 132 19.57 -0.88 -1.62
CA THR A 132 19.94 -1.22 -0.25
C THR A 132 21.35 -0.74 0.03
N ASN A 133 21.83 -0.91 1.26
CA ASN A 133 23.22 -0.61 1.60
C ASN A 133 24.24 -1.48 0.83
N ASP A 134 23.82 -2.70 0.44
CA ASP A 134 24.63 -3.68 -0.28
C ASP A 134 24.50 -3.59 -1.81
N GLY A 135 23.72 -2.63 -2.32
CA GLY A 135 23.48 -2.42 -3.74
C GLY A 135 22.02 -2.57 -4.15
N TRP A 136 21.79 -3.04 -5.39
CA TRP A 136 20.44 -3.20 -5.93
C TRP A 136 19.90 -4.60 -5.67
N GLN A 137 18.77 -4.66 -4.98
CA GLN A 137 18.03 -5.88 -4.68
C GLN A 137 16.88 -6.04 -5.68
N PHE A 138 16.73 -7.23 -6.22
CA PHE A 138 15.58 -7.62 -7.04
C PHE A 138 14.32 -7.71 -6.16
N ILE A 139 13.22 -7.12 -6.62
CA ILE A 139 11.92 -7.15 -5.91
C ILE A 139 10.91 -7.99 -6.70
N LYS A 140 10.73 -7.70 -7.99
CA LYS A 140 9.74 -8.39 -8.82
C LYS A 140 10.08 -8.26 -10.30
N SER A 141 9.83 -9.34 -11.05
CA SER A 141 9.76 -9.36 -12.53
C SER A 141 8.32 -9.29 -13.02
N GLU A 142 8.15 -9.11 -14.31
CA GLU A 142 6.85 -9.16 -15.00
C GLU A 142 5.83 -8.16 -14.42
N LEU A 143 6.27 -6.93 -14.21
CA LEU A 143 5.37 -5.86 -13.83
C LEU A 143 4.34 -5.63 -14.93
N THR A 144 3.07 -5.52 -14.57
CA THR A 144 2.02 -5.10 -15.52
C THR A 144 2.21 -3.63 -15.91
N THR A 145 1.63 -3.23 -17.02
CA THR A 145 1.64 -1.83 -17.47
C THR A 145 1.05 -0.90 -16.41
N GLU A 146 -0.06 -1.31 -15.78
CA GLU A 146 -0.68 -0.54 -14.72
C GLU A 146 0.24 -0.41 -13.49
N GLN A 147 0.91 -1.49 -13.08
CA GLN A 147 1.88 -1.45 -11.98
C GLN A 147 3.01 -0.47 -12.28
N VAL A 148 3.56 -0.49 -13.50
CA VAL A 148 4.61 0.45 -13.92
C VAL A 148 4.11 1.90 -13.86
N GLN A 149 2.91 2.16 -14.37
CA GLN A 149 2.33 3.50 -14.34
C GLN A 149 2.14 4.01 -12.92
N VAL A 150 1.56 3.20 -12.04
CA VAL A 150 1.32 3.59 -10.64
C VAL A 150 2.63 3.80 -9.89
N LEU A 151 3.62 2.93 -10.05
CA LEU A 151 4.94 3.10 -9.44
C LEU A 151 5.59 4.42 -9.87
N ARG A 152 5.49 4.78 -11.15
CA ARG A 152 5.98 6.07 -11.66
C ARG A 152 5.25 7.27 -11.05
N LEU A 153 3.92 7.20 -10.93
CA LEU A 153 3.11 8.23 -10.26
C LEU A 153 3.49 8.40 -8.79
N LEU A 154 3.92 7.32 -8.13
CA LEU A 154 4.43 7.35 -6.76
C LEU A 154 5.87 7.89 -6.65
N GLY A 155 6.55 8.15 -7.76
CA GLY A 155 7.91 8.70 -7.77
C GLY A 155 9.02 7.66 -7.98
N VAL A 156 8.68 6.41 -8.33
CA VAL A 156 9.68 5.41 -8.74
C VAL A 156 10.21 5.77 -10.12
N SER A 157 11.52 6.01 -10.20
CA SER A 157 12.17 6.39 -11.46
C SER A 157 12.54 5.18 -12.30
N ALA A 158 12.68 5.38 -13.61
CA ALA A 158 13.27 4.38 -14.48
C ALA A 158 14.79 4.25 -14.23
N MET A 159 15.33 3.06 -14.41
CA MET A 159 16.78 2.88 -14.50
C MET A 159 17.30 3.59 -15.74
N THR A 160 18.26 4.48 -15.55
CA THR A 160 19.03 5.06 -16.64
C THR A 160 20.30 4.23 -16.79
N TYR A 161 20.40 3.49 -17.86
CA TYR A 161 21.64 2.84 -18.24
C TYR A 161 22.65 3.88 -18.75
N GLY A 162 23.31 4.57 -17.82
CA GLY A 162 24.46 5.39 -18.17
C GLY A 162 25.59 4.49 -18.71
N ARG A 163 26.36 4.97 -19.66
CA ARG A 163 27.47 4.27 -20.36
C ARG A 163 28.65 3.85 -19.45
N ARG A 164 28.47 3.64 -18.16
CA ARG A 164 29.49 3.08 -17.25
C ARG A 164 28.88 1.96 -16.42
N LEU A 165 28.83 0.77 -17.02
CA LEU A 165 28.74 -0.49 -16.30
C LEU A 165 30.06 -0.71 -15.52
N ASN A 166 30.07 -0.35 -14.23
CA ASN A 166 31.04 -0.90 -13.28
C ASN A 166 30.42 -1.09 -11.89
N ASP A 167 29.11 -0.99 -11.74
CA ASP A 167 28.48 -1.36 -10.48
C ASP A 167 28.06 -2.83 -10.56
N THR A 168 28.77 -3.65 -9.83
CA THR A 168 28.65 -5.09 -9.75
C THR A 168 27.24 -5.47 -9.28
N ILE A 169 26.41 -5.95 -10.19
CA ILE A 169 25.13 -6.59 -9.85
C ILE A 169 25.46 -7.94 -9.24
N ARG A 170 25.40 -8.07 -7.94
CA ARG A 170 25.44 -9.38 -7.26
C ARG A 170 24.02 -9.95 -7.25
N ILE A 171 23.83 -11.01 -8.03
CA ILE A 171 22.65 -11.87 -7.97
C ILE A 171 22.96 -12.92 -6.89
N SER A 172 22.25 -12.88 -5.81
CA SER A 172 22.24 -13.92 -4.76
C SER A 172 20.94 -14.69 -4.83
#